data_a79a794fa69b59d6551d0daba2da3b75
#
_entry.id   a79a794fa69b59d6551d0daba2da3b75
#
_cell.length_a   1.000
_cell.length_b   1.000
_cell.length_c   1.000
_cell.angle_alpha   90.00
_cell.angle_beta   90.00
_cell.angle_gamma   90.00
#
_symmetry.space_group_name_H-M   'P 1'
#
loop_
_entity.id
_entity.type
_entity.pdbx_description
1 polymer ?
#
loop_
_entity_poly.entity_id
_entity_poly.type
_entity_poly.pdbx_seq_one_letter_code
_entity_poly.pdbx_strand_id
1 'polypeptide(L)'
;MSFTPDTHPATDATTHPAIDAATQSANPTARKTTISGFSVHTKMSSVAGAPIVYLLENVADNSPIQVPESVSLVTVGVDLWEQNFSPWCAPRVFAKGPNFGDGAQKTLDTLIDQIIPWAESELTEPPAYRVLVGYSLAGLFSLWAGVSQSSTSRQAVCSCQPSDSASPQFSATAASQISSPAASQPDDAPITTFQRIGAVSGSFWFPGLLDYVDQQLSGGVVGLTHVYLSLGDREARTPNPQIMHVRENAELLASKLESAGITSTFELNRGNHFQNVEGRIQKTLDWLVK
;
A
#
# COMPACT_ATOMS: atom_id res chain seq x y z
N MET A 1 56.67 -66.08 37.36
CA MET A 1 56.04 -65.94 38.68
C MET A 1 55.07 -64.84 38.50
N SER A 2 53.84 -65.14 38.19
CA SER A 2 52.70 -65.22 39.10
C SER A 2 52.42 -63.86 39.82
N PHE A 3 51.39 -63.26 39.46
CA PHE A 3 50.08 -63.20 40.09
C PHE A 3 49.18 -62.12 39.50
N THR A 4 48.03 -62.46 38.96
CA THR A 4 46.79 -61.72 38.99
C THR A 4 46.18 -61.78 40.38
N PRO A 5 45.22 -60.97 40.85
CA PRO A 5 43.87 -60.97 40.35
C PRO A 5 43.14 -59.58 40.48
N ASP A 6 42.06 -59.50 39.67
CA ASP A 6 40.65 -59.12 39.96
C ASP A 6 40.32 -57.88 40.83
N THR A 7 39.47 -57.01 40.31
CA THR A 7 38.04 -56.95 40.62
C THR A 7 37.38 -55.71 39.97
N HIS A 8 36.27 -55.94 39.33
CA HIS A 8 35.20 -54.97 39.03
C HIS A 8 34.49 -54.39 40.32
N PRO A 9 33.74 -53.28 40.31
CA PRO A 9 32.58 -53.09 39.41
C PRO A 9 32.30 -51.63 38.95
N ALA A 10 31.44 -51.61 37.94
CA ALA A 10 30.58 -50.63 37.36
C ALA A 10 30.08 -49.46 38.22
N THR A 11 30.04 -48.25 37.64
CA THR A 11 28.94 -47.32 37.85
C THR A 11 28.55 -46.68 36.51
N ASP A 12 27.30 -46.90 36.24
CA ASP A 12 26.44 -46.41 35.23
C ASP A 12 26.39 -44.87 35.20
N ALA A 13 26.73 -44.26 34.09
CA ALA A 13 26.46 -42.85 33.84
C ALA A 13 25.59 -42.73 32.60
N THR A 14 24.30 -42.64 32.84
CA THR A 14 23.25 -42.33 31.89
C THR A 14 23.52 -40.96 31.27
N THR A 15 24.09 -40.93 30.10
CA THR A 15 24.13 -39.74 29.23
C THR A 15 22.79 -39.56 28.58
N HIS A 16 22.02 -38.58 29.04
CA HIS A 16 20.90 -38.05 28.29
C HIS A 16 21.40 -37.41 26.99
N PRO A 17 20.81 -37.73 25.84
CA PRO A 17 21.08 -36.94 24.63
C PRO A 17 20.46 -35.57 24.77
N ALA A 18 21.31 -34.55 24.69
CA ALA A 18 20.87 -33.16 24.49
C ALA A 18 20.07 -33.11 23.17
N ILE A 19 18.80 -32.79 23.27
CA ILE A 19 17.97 -32.48 22.12
C ILE A 19 18.45 -31.09 21.64
N ASP A 20 19.33 -31.10 20.64
CA ASP A 20 19.59 -29.90 19.83
C ASP A 20 18.27 -29.55 19.12
N ALA A 21 17.54 -28.64 19.69
CA ALA A 21 16.50 -27.93 18.98
C ALA A 21 17.18 -27.04 17.93
N ALA A 22 17.57 -27.64 16.81
CA ALA A 22 17.89 -26.91 15.62
C ALA A 22 16.63 -26.14 15.22
N THR A 23 16.62 -24.86 15.53
CA THR A 23 15.68 -23.89 14.97
C THR A 23 15.89 -23.90 13.46
N GLN A 24 15.10 -24.72 12.76
CA GLN A 24 15.03 -24.63 11.31
C GLN A 24 14.44 -23.25 11.00
N SER A 25 15.31 -22.31 10.65
CA SER A 25 14.94 -21.09 9.97
C SER A 25 14.23 -21.51 8.67
N ALA A 26 12.90 -21.45 8.67
CA ALA A 26 12.13 -21.65 7.46
C ALA A 26 12.55 -20.56 6.47
N ASN A 27 13.13 -20.97 5.34
CA ASN A 27 13.48 -20.06 4.25
C ASN A 27 12.21 -19.29 3.85
N PRO A 28 12.25 -17.94 3.70
CA PRO A 28 11.08 -17.17 3.34
C PRO A 28 10.47 -17.72 2.05
N THR A 29 9.22 -18.16 2.13
CA THR A 29 8.56 -18.86 1.01
C THR A 29 8.13 -17.82 0.00
N ALA A 30 8.82 -17.74 -1.13
CA ALA A 30 8.39 -16.94 -2.27
C ALA A 30 7.26 -17.67 -3.00
N ARG A 31 6.10 -17.04 -3.13
CA ARG A 31 4.94 -17.55 -3.88
C ARG A 31 4.56 -16.62 -5.01
N LYS A 32 3.99 -17.18 -6.07
CA LYS A 32 3.50 -16.43 -7.22
C LYS A 32 2.11 -16.94 -7.61
N THR A 33 1.23 -16.02 -7.99
CA THR A 33 -0.11 -16.34 -8.49
C THR A 33 -0.65 -15.22 -9.36
N THR A 34 -1.84 -15.45 -9.95
CA THR A 34 -2.66 -14.41 -10.59
C THR A 34 -4.03 -14.40 -9.93
N ILE A 35 -4.45 -13.26 -9.44
CA ILE A 35 -5.73 -13.05 -8.75
C ILE A 35 -6.50 -11.95 -9.47
N SER A 36 -7.67 -12.25 -10.01
CA SER A 36 -8.52 -11.31 -10.74
C SER A 36 -7.80 -10.52 -11.84
N GLY A 37 -6.82 -11.15 -12.50
CA GLY A 37 -5.99 -10.54 -13.53
C GLY A 37 -4.73 -9.83 -13.02
N PHE A 38 -4.54 -9.71 -11.71
CA PHE A 38 -3.33 -9.12 -11.12
C PHE A 38 -2.29 -10.19 -10.85
N SER A 39 -1.05 -9.98 -11.29
CA SER A 39 0.07 -10.85 -10.92
C SER A 39 0.54 -10.53 -9.51
N VAL A 40 0.68 -11.53 -8.65
CA VAL A 40 1.03 -11.34 -7.25
C VAL A 40 2.24 -12.20 -6.90
N HIS A 41 3.29 -11.56 -6.37
CA HIS A 41 4.49 -12.23 -5.91
C HIS A 41 4.72 -11.88 -4.44
N THR A 42 5.08 -12.86 -3.63
CA THR A 42 5.38 -12.65 -2.21
C THR A 42 6.81 -13.05 -1.88
N LYS A 43 7.43 -12.27 -1.00
CA LYS A 43 8.65 -12.61 -0.26
C LYS A 43 8.35 -12.33 1.21
N MET A 44 7.93 -13.37 1.92
CA MET A 44 7.49 -13.22 3.31
C MET A 44 8.68 -13.28 4.28
N SER A 45 8.65 -12.43 5.30
CA SER A 45 9.57 -12.49 6.44
C SER A 45 9.31 -13.72 7.29
N SER A 46 10.36 -14.26 7.90
CA SER A 46 10.22 -15.32 8.92
C SER A 46 9.95 -14.78 10.32
N VAL A 47 9.92 -13.45 10.49
CA VAL A 47 9.65 -12.81 11.78
C VAL A 47 8.15 -12.75 12.01
N ALA A 48 7.69 -13.27 13.15
CA ALA A 48 6.27 -13.21 13.53
C ALA A 48 5.83 -11.74 13.69
N GLY A 49 4.64 -11.42 13.19
CA GLY A 49 4.13 -10.06 13.21
C GLY A 49 4.87 -9.04 12.34
N ALA A 50 5.79 -9.50 11.47
CA ALA A 50 6.53 -8.61 10.55
C ALA A 50 5.59 -7.72 9.74
N PRO A 51 5.90 -6.42 9.55
CA PRO A 51 5.12 -5.56 8.67
C PRO A 51 5.17 -6.04 7.23
N ILE A 52 4.12 -5.73 6.46
CA ILE A 52 4.01 -6.11 5.05
C ILE A 52 3.91 -4.87 4.18
N VAL A 53 4.72 -4.84 3.13
CA VAL A 53 4.65 -3.86 2.05
C VAL A 53 3.92 -4.48 0.86
N TYR A 54 2.87 -3.81 0.40
CA TYR A 54 2.19 -4.05 -0.87
C TYR A 54 2.68 -3.00 -1.86
N LEU A 55 3.49 -3.45 -2.82
CA LEU A 55 4.08 -2.59 -3.86
C LEU A 55 3.33 -2.79 -5.18
N LEU A 56 2.74 -1.71 -5.69
CA LEU A 56 2.01 -1.70 -6.95
C LEU A 56 2.94 -1.39 -8.12
N GLU A 57 3.02 -2.28 -9.09
CA GLU A 57 3.88 -2.18 -10.26
C GLU A 57 3.13 -2.57 -11.55
N ASN A 58 3.70 -2.28 -12.72
CA ASN A 58 3.15 -2.75 -14.01
C ASN A 58 3.26 -4.26 -14.15
N VAL A 59 4.38 -4.82 -13.71
CA VAL A 59 4.66 -6.25 -13.76
C VAL A 59 5.32 -6.64 -12.45
N ALA A 60 4.75 -7.60 -11.75
CA ALA A 60 5.30 -8.07 -10.47
C ALA A 60 6.61 -8.86 -10.60
N ASP A 61 7.00 -9.25 -11.83
CA ASP A 61 8.21 -10.03 -12.08
C ASP A 61 9.47 -9.15 -12.01
N ASN A 62 10.43 -9.60 -11.18
CA ASN A 62 11.78 -9.02 -11.09
C ASN A 62 11.86 -7.58 -10.56
N SER A 63 11.01 -7.19 -9.61
CA SER A 63 11.20 -5.93 -8.91
C SER A 63 12.60 -5.86 -8.27
N PRO A 64 13.41 -4.83 -8.56
CA PRO A 64 14.73 -4.65 -7.96
C PRO A 64 14.64 -4.16 -6.50
N ILE A 65 13.44 -3.90 -6.03
CA ILE A 65 13.18 -3.34 -4.70
C ILE A 65 13.53 -4.34 -3.62
N GLN A 66 14.25 -3.86 -2.61
CA GLN A 66 14.67 -4.64 -1.47
C GLN A 66 14.01 -4.14 -0.19
N VAL A 67 13.61 -5.07 0.65
CA VAL A 67 13.15 -4.79 2.02
C VAL A 67 14.04 -5.55 3.01
N PRO A 68 14.20 -5.04 4.26
CA PRO A 68 14.87 -5.80 5.31
C PRO A 68 14.26 -7.19 5.51
N GLU A 69 15.02 -8.15 6.00
CA GLU A 69 14.51 -9.51 6.28
C GLU A 69 13.37 -9.53 7.30
N SER A 70 13.29 -8.51 8.14
CA SER A 70 12.20 -8.29 9.10
C SER A 70 10.92 -7.72 8.48
N VAL A 71 10.86 -7.54 7.16
CA VAL A 71 9.72 -6.96 6.44
C VAL A 71 9.31 -7.90 5.31
N SER A 72 8.03 -8.17 5.18
CA SER A 72 7.47 -8.91 4.05
C SER A 72 7.20 -7.98 2.86
N LEU A 73 7.41 -8.47 1.64
CA LEU A 73 7.11 -7.76 0.40
C LEU A 73 6.11 -8.54 -0.44
N VAL A 74 5.04 -7.91 -0.82
CA VAL A 74 4.05 -8.38 -1.79
C VAL A 74 4.06 -7.43 -2.97
N THR A 75 4.53 -7.89 -4.12
CA THR A 75 4.50 -7.11 -5.36
C THR A 75 3.24 -7.46 -6.14
N VAL A 76 2.48 -6.45 -6.52
CA VAL A 76 1.22 -6.59 -7.26
C VAL A 76 1.34 -5.91 -8.61
N GLY A 77 1.39 -6.72 -9.67
CA GLY A 77 1.41 -6.24 -11.06
C GLY A 77 -0.01 -5.98 -11.55
N VAL A 78 -0.25 -4.78 -12.02
CA VAL A 78 -1.57 -4.29 -12.46
C VAL A 78 -1.47 -3.75 -13.87
N ASP A 79 -2.26 -4.33 -14.78
CA ASP A 79 -2.42 -3.83 -16.15
C ASP A 79 -3.43 -2.68 -16.21
N LEU A 80 -3.53 -2.02 -17.36
CA LEU A 80 -4.53 -0.97 -17.63
C LEU A 80 -4.52 0.13 -16.55
N TRP A 81 -3.36 0.73 -16.34
CA TRP A 81 -3.12 1.72 -15.27
C TRP A 81 -4.16 2.81 -15.18
N GLU A 82 -4.48 3.45 -16.31
CA GLU A 82 -5.45 4.54 -16.36
C GLU A 82 -6.86 4.08 -15.96
N GLN A 83 -7.18 2.81 -16.18
CA GLN A 83 -8.46 2.25 -15.78
C GLN A 83 -8.44 1.85 -14.31
N ASN A 84 -7.42 1.11 -13.87
CA ASN A 84 -7.42 0.43 -12.58
C ASN A 84 -7.02 1.33 -11.40
N PHE A 85 -6.25 2.39 -11.64
CA PHE A 85 -5.77 3.27 -10.57
C PHE A 85 -6.45 4.63 -10.50
N SER A 86 -7.38 4.92 -11.40
CA SER A 86 -8.13 6.19 -11.37
C SER A 86 -9.37 6.07 -10.49
N PRO A 87 -9.54 6.98 -9.52
CA PRO A 87 -10.69 6.95 -8.61
C PRO A 87 -12.02 7.27 -9.29
N TRP A 88 -11.98 8.06 -10.34
CA TRP A 88 -13.11 8.46 -11.17
C TRP A 88 -12.66 8.80 -12.58
N CYS A 89 -13.61 8.85 -13.50
CA CYS A 89 -13.35 9.19 -14.89
C CYS A 89 -12.81 10.62 -15.03
N ALA A 90 -11.75 10.74 -15.83
CA ALA A 90 -11.19 12.04 -16.20
C ALA A 90 -10.66 12.02 -17.64
N PRO A 91 -10.63 13.19 -18.32
CA PRO A 91 -10.02 13.28 -19.64
C PRO A 91 -8.51 12.96 -19.58
N ARG A 92 -7.99 12.35 -20.62
CA ARG A 92 -6.54 12.15 -20.78
C ARG A 92 -5.78 13.46 -20.74
N VAL A 93 -4.61 13.43 -20.15
CA VAL A 93 -3.67 14.57 -20.11
C VAL A 93 -2.55 14.45 -21.14
N PHE A 94 -2.36 13.24 -21.67
CA PHE A 94 -1.35 12.96 -22.70
C PHE A 94 -2.03 12.70 -24.05
N ALA A 95 -1.53 13.31 -25.11
CA ALA A 95 -2.17 13.27 -26.45
C ALA A 95 -2.40 11.84 -26.97
N LYS A 96 -1.56 10.88 -26.62
CA LYS A 96 -1.62 9.48 -27.07
C LYS A 96 -2.16 8.50 -26.02
N GLY A 97 -2.48 8.96 -24.81
CA GLY A 97 -3.02 8.10 -23.74
C GLY A 97 -4.51 7.87 -23.89
N PRO A 98 -5.07 6.84 -23.24
CA PRO A 98 -6.51 6.70 -23.03
C PRO A 98 -7.04 7.75 -22.06
N ASN A 99 -8.36 7.87 -21.96
CA ASN A 99 -8.99 8.58 -20.85
C ASN A 99 -8.81 7.76 -19.57
N PHE A 100 -8.84 8.45 -18.41
CA PHE A 100 -8.83 7.80 -17.10
C PHE A 100 -10.19 7.17 -16.81
N GLY A 101 -10.15 5.97 -16.21
CA GLY A 101 -11.35 5.24 -15.82
C GLY A 101 -11.80 5.55 -14.39
N ASP A 102 -12.49 4.58 -13.78
CA ASP A 102 -13.03 4.65 -12.42
C ASP A 102 -12.83 3.32 -11.65
N GLY A 103 -11.83 2.54 -12.07
CA GLY A 103 -11.59 1.18 -11.55
C GLY A 103 -10.88 1.11 -10.21
N ALA A 104 -10.48 2.24 -9.61
CA ALA A 104 -9.72 2.25 -8.36
C ALA A 104 -10.46 1.53 -7.22
N GLN A 105 -11.78 1.70 -7.09
CA GLN A 105 -12.54 1.01 -6.05
C GLN A 105 -12.50 -0.52 -6.24
N LYS A 106 -12.66 -1.01 -7.46
CA LYS A 106 -12.55 -2.44 -7.77
C LYS A 106 -11.15 -2.98 -7.49
N THR A 107 -10.11 -2.19 -7.79
CA THR A 107 -8.72 -2.54 -7.47
C THR A 107 -8.51 -2.63 -5.96
N LEU A 108 -9.03 -1.67 -5.19
CA LEU A 108 -8.97 -1.68 -3.73
C LEU A 108 -9.72 -2.89 -3.14
N ASP A 109 -10.93 -3.17 -3.61
CA ASP A 109 -11.71 -4.33 -3.17
C ASP A 109 -10.96 -5.64 -3.49
N THR A 110 -10.33 -5.75 -4.67
CA THR A 110 -9.51 -6.91 -5.03
C THR A 110 -8.29 -7.07 -4.10
N LEU A 111 -7.62 -5.96 -3.75
CA LEU A 111 -6.53 -5.97 -2.78
C LEU A 111 -7.00 -6.46 -1.42
N ILE A 112 -8.11 -5.91 -0.91
CA ILE A 112 -8.60 -6.20 0.45
C ILE A 112 -9.21 -7.60 0.55
N ASP A 113 -10.07 -7.97 -0.40
CA ASP A 113 -10.90 -9.16 -0.27
C ASP A 113 -10.23 -10.43 -0.82
N GLN A 114 -9.19 -10.30 -1.66
CA GLN A 114 -8.58 -11.44 -2.33
C GLN A 114 -7.06 -11.51 -2.17
N ILE A 115 -6.33 -10.42 -2.46
CA ILE A 115 -4.86 -10.44 -2.49
C ILE A 115 -4.30 -10.51 -1.07
N ILE A 116 -4.77 -9.65 -0.16
CA ILE A 116 -4.33 -9.66 1.25
C ILE A 116 -4.61 -11.01 1.91
N PRO A 117 -5.82 -11.58 1.87
CA PRO A 117 -6.08 -12.89 2.46
C PRO A 117 -5.20 -14.00 1.87
N TRP A 118 -4.96 -13.99 0.57
CA TRP A 118 -4.07 -14.96 -0.05
C TRP A 118 -2.60 -14.78 0.36
N ALA A 119 -2.09 -13.55 0.33
CA ALA A 119 -0.71 -13.26 0.69
C ALA A 119 -0.40 -13.61 2.14
N GLU A 120 -1.35 -13.34 3.04
CA GLU A 120 -1.22 -13.52 4.48
C GLU A 120 -1.69 -14.88 5.00
N SER A 121 -2.18 -15.78 4.12
CA SER A 121 -2.78 -17.06 4.50
C SER A 121 -1.87 -18.00 5.31
N GLU A 122 -0.56 -17.83 5.22
CA GLU A 122 0.44 -18.68 5.92
C GLU A 122 1.05 -17.96 7.14
N LEU A 123 0.61 -16.74 7.47
CA LEU A 123 1.09 -16.05 8.65
C LEU A 123 0.52 -16.70 9.91
N THR A 124 1.37 -16.88 10.91
CA THR A 124 0.97 -17.34 12.25
C THR A 124 0.42 -16.22 13.12
N GLU A 125 0.80 -14.99 12.82
CA GLU A 125 0.37 -13.77 13.51
C GLU A 125 0.03 -12.69 12.49
N PRO A 126 -0.96 -11.83 12.76
CA PRO A 126 -1.25 -10.70 11.88
C PRO A 126 -0.03 -9.76 11.80
N PRO A 127 0.17 -9.07 10.66
CA PRO A 127 1.27 -8.11 10.52
C PRO A 127 1.08 -6.92 11.48
N ALA A 128 2.19 -6.38 12.00
CA ALA A 128 2.16 -5.19 12.86
C ALA A 128 1.50 -4.00 12.16
N TYR A 129 1.73 -3.85 10.87
CA TYR A 129 1.05 -2.87 10.00
C TYR A 129 1.23 -3.26 8.53
N ARG A 130 0.35 -2.70 7.68
CA ARG A 130 0.45 -2.83 6.22
C ARG A 130 0.81 -1.50 5.60
N VAL A 131 1.71 -1.55 4.62
CA VAL A 131 2.15 -0.41 3.82
C VAL A 131 1.66 -0.61 2.39
N LEU A 132 1.05 0.41 1.78
CA LEU A 132 0.72 0.42 0.36
C LEU A 132 1.57 1.47 -0.35
N VAL A 133 2.31 1.04 -1.36
CA VAL A 133 3.21 1.91 -2.12
C VAL A 133 2.92 1.82 -3.61
N GLY A 134 2.87 2.94 -4.26
CA GLY A 134 2.74 3.04 -5.71
C GLY A 134 3.51 4.22 -6.30
N TYR A 135 3.83 4.11 -7.57
CA TYR A 135 4.48 5.15 -8.37
C TYR A 135 3.50 5.75 -9.37
N SER A 136 3.60 7.07 -9.63
CA SER A 136 2.79 7.76 -10.64
C SER A 136 1.28 7.66 -10.34
N LEU A 137 0.50 7.07 -11.23
CA LEU A 137 -0.94 6.87 -11.03
C LEU A 137 -1.24 5.84 -9.91
N ALA A 138 -0.37 4.84 -9.73
CA ALA A 138 -0.45 3.96 -8.57
C ALA A 138 -0.11 4.70 -7.26
N GLY A 139 0.72 5.75 -7.31
CA GLY A 139 0.95 6.66 -6.17
C GLY A 139 -0.29 7.50 -5.82
N LEU A 140 -1.00 8.01 -6.82
CA LEU A 140 -2.33 8.60 -6.64
C LEU A 140 -3.29 7.62 -5.96
N PHE A 141 -3.38 6.40 -6.50
CA PHE A 141 -4.23 5.34 -5.98
C PHE A 141 -3.88 5.00 -4.52
N SER A 142 -2.59 4.87 -4.19
CA SER A 142 -2.17 4.56 -2.82
C SER A 142 -2.62 5.63 -1.83
N LEU A 143 -2.46 6.92 -2.17
CA LEU A 143 -2.95 8.02 -1.33
C LEU A 143 -4.48 8.00 -1.22
N TRP A 144 -5.18 7.88 -2.34
CA TRP A 144 -6.63 7.80 -2.38
C TRP A 144 -7.15 6.63 -1.54
N ALA A 145 -6.59 5.43 -1.70
CA ALA A 145 -6.95 4.25 -0.93
C ALA A 145 -6.73 4.46 0.57
N GLY A 146 -5.60 5.07 0.96
CA GLY A 146 -5.29 5.35 2.36
C GLY A 146 -6.32 6.25 3.04
N VAL A 147 -6.78 7.31 2.38
CA VAL A 147 -7.76 8.24 2.96
C VAL A 147 -9.21 7.74 2.83
N SER A 148 -9.51 6.87 1.85
CA SER A 148 -10.88 6.36 1.60
C SER A 148 -11.34 5.32 2.62
N GLN A 149 -10.46 4.63 3.30
CA GLN A 149 -10.77 3.50 4.16
C GLN A 149 -11.51 3.87 5.45
N SER A 150 -11.49 5.15 5.80
CA SER A 150 -12.06 5.64 7.07
C SER A 150 -13.54 6.02 6.98
N SER A 151 -14.08 6.16 5.79
CA SER A 151 -15.49 6.50 5.65
C SER A 151 -16.35 5.25 5.66
N THR A 152 -17.24 5.15 6.64
CA THR A 152 -18.32 4.15 6.74
C THR A 152 -19.31 4.23 5.55
N SER A 153 -19.06 5.11 4.61
CA SER A 153 -19.87 5.36 3.42
C SER A 153 -19.13 4.88 2.17
N ARG A 154 -19.31 3.61 1.81
CA ARG A 154 -19.08 3.16 0.43
C ARG A 154 -20.12 3.84 -0.47
N GLN A 155 -19.93 5.12 -0.78
CA GLN A 155 -20.78 5.79 -1.75
C GLN A 155 -20.43 5.27 -3.14
N ALA A 156 -21.45 4.76 -3.83
CA ALA A 156 -21.38 4.37 -5.22
C ALA A 156 -20.84 5.53 -6.06
N VAL A 157 -19.65 5.33 -6.63
CA VAL A 157 -19.05 6.27 -7.57
C VAL A 157 -19.86 6.22 -8.86
N CYS A 158 -20.18 7.38 -9.39
CA CYS A 158 -20.95 7.55 -10.62
C CYS A 158 -20.30 6.80 -11.80
N SER A 159 -21.00 5.85 -12.41
CA SER A 159 -20.53 5.13 -13.58
C SER A 159 -20.32 6.08 -14.77
N CYS A 160 -19.21 5.86 -15.49
CA CYS A 160 -18.90 6.59 -16.71
C CYS A 160 -19.99 6.44 -17.76
N GLN A 161 -20.80 7.46 -17.96
CA GLN A 161 -21.64 7.58 -19.16
C GLN A 161 -20.86 8.36 -20.22
N PRO A 162 -20.77 7.89 -21.46
CA PRO A 162 -20.16 8.69 -22.53
C PRO A 162 -21.11 9.83 -22.88
N SER A 163 -20.87 11.01 -22.34
CA SER A 163 -21.50 12.24 -22.79
C SER A 163 -20.44 13.17 -23.36
N ASP A 164 -20.52 13.35 -24.70
CA ASP A 164 -19.92 14.49 -25.35
C ASP A 164 -20.53 15.76 -24.76
N SER A 165 -19.69 16.64 -24.27
CA SER A 165 -19.97 17.99 -23.77
C SER A 165 -20.50 18.10 -22.32
N ALA A 166 -19.75 18.80 -21.53
CA ALA A 166 -20.05 19.70 -20.42
C ALA A 166 -19.27 19.41 -19.13
N SER A 167 -18.80 20.47 -18.53
CA SER A 167 -18.08 20.52 -17.24
C SER A 167 -18.79 19.73 -16.14
N PRO A 168 -18.05 19.04 -15.25
CA PRO A 168 -18.67 18.34 -14.14
C PRO A 168 -19.21 19.37 -13.13
N GLN A 169 -20.51 19.51 -13.07
CA GLN A 169 -21.17 20.17 -11.95
C GLN A 169 -21.38 19.11 -10.86
N PHE A 170 -20.72 19.29 -9.72
CA PHE A 170 -21.05 18.56 -8.51
C PHE A 170 -22.43 19.01 -8.03
N SER A 171 -23.44 18.18 -8.24
CA SER A 171 -24.78 18.43 -7.69
C SER A 171 -24.87 17.80 -6.30
N ALA A 172 -24.75 18.63 -5.29
CA ALA A 172 -25.04 18.26 -3.91
C ALA A 172 -26.56 18.22 -3.70
N THR A 173 -27.23 17.10 -4.03
CA THR A 173 -28.61 16.91 -3.60
C THR A 173 -28.95 15.42 -3.55
N ALA A 174 -28.70 14.79 -2.40
CA ALA A 174 -29.45 13.62 -1.93
C ALA A 174 -29.17 13.40 -0.44
N ALA A 175 -29.59 14.33 0.39
CA ALA A 175 -29.77 14.06 1.82
C ALA A 175 -31.24 13.79 2.05
N SER A 176 -31.62 12.53 2.23
CA SER A 176 -32.81 12.15 3.03
C SER A 176 -32.97 10.64 3.06
N GLN A 177 -33.00 10.17 4.26
CA GLN A 177 -33.50 8.93 4.87
C GLN A 177 -32.41 8.01 5.40
N ILE A 178 -31.93 8.36 6.59
CA ILE A 178 -31.16 7.46 7.43
C ILE A 178 -32.10 6.91 8.51
N SER A 179 -32.44 5.63 8.38
CA SER A 179 -32.96 4.84 9.48
C SER A 179 -31.79 4.58 10.44
N SER A 180 -31.90 4.98 11.70
CA SER A 180 -30.90 4.76 12.73
C SER A 180 -30.58 3.27 12.89
N PRO A 181 -29.34 2.85 12.76
CA PRO A 181 -28.93 1.54 13.25
C PRO A 181 -28.64 1.62 14.75
N ALA A 182 -28.99 0.55 15.44
CA ALA A 182 -28.79 0.35 16.86
C ALA A 182 -27.31 0.58 17.25
N ALA A 183 -27.13 1.15 18.45
CA ALA A 183 -25.83 1.40 19.05
C ALA A 183 -24.97 0.13 19.09
N SER A 184 -23.94 0.09 18.24
CA SER A 184 -22.85 -0.87 18.31
C SER A 184 -21.82 -0.41 19.34
N GLN A 185 -21.22 -1.38 20.04
CA GLN A 185 -20.26 -1.17 21.13
C GLN A 185 -18.98 -0.44 20.65
N PRO A 186 -18.26 0.28 21.52
CA PRO A 186 -17.15 1.17 21.13
C PRO A 186 -15.85 0.49 20.69
N ASP A 187 -15.80 -0.83 20.54
CA ASP A 187 -14.56 -1.57 20.24
C ASP A 187 -14.39 -1.96 18.75
N ASP A 188 -15.35 -1.64 17.87
CA ASP A 188 -15.31 -1.92 16.43
C ASP A 188 -15.09 -0.66 15.58
N ALA A 189 -14.11 0.18 15.92
CA ALA A 189 -13.67 1.19 14.97
C ALA A 189 -13.04 0.47 13.76
N PRO A 190 -13.46 0.77 12.50
CA PRO A 190 -12.92 0.11 11.32
C PRO A 190 -11.42 0.37 11.25
N ILE A 191 -10.62 -0.68 11.49
CA ILE A 191 -9.17 -0.62 11.38
C ILE A 191 -8.85 -0.43 9.89
N THR A 192 -8.20 0.66 9.55
CA THR A 192 -7.70 0.91 8.20
C THR A 192 -6.86 -0.28 7.74
N THR A 193 -7.11 -0.77 6.54
CA THR A 193 -6.37 -1.92 5.98
C THR A 193 -4.89 -1.59 5.81
N PHE A 194 -4.56 -0.37 5.36
CA PHE A 194 -3.19 0.12 5.21
C PHE A 194 -2.92 1.28 6.17
N GLN A 195 -2.01 1.08 7.12
CA GLN A 195 -1.64 2.08 8.12
C GLN A 195 -0.61 3.08 7.61
N ARG A 196 0.14 2.71 6.57
CA ARG A 196 1.20 3.56 6.00
C ARG A 196 1.10 3.59 4.47
N ILE A 197 1.30 4.77 3.88
CA ILE A 197 1.15 5.01 2.45
C ILE A 197 2.41 5.63 1.86
N GLY A 198 2.85 5.11 0.71
CA GLY A 198 3.88 5.71 -0.13
C GLY A 198 3.32 6.09 -1.50
N ALA A 199 3.29 7.39 -1.79
CA ALA A 199 2.89 7.94 -3.08
C ALA A 199 4.10 8.54 -3.80
N VAL A 200 4.80 7.68 -4.55
CA VAL A 200 6.06 8.03 -5.21
C VAL A 200 5.79 8.69 -6.54
N SER A 201 6.27 9.92 -6.73
CA SER A 201 5.99 10.71 -7.95
C SER A 201 4.50 10.69 -8.32
N GLY A 202 3.65 10.77 -7.29
CA GLY A 202 2.21 10.58 -7.42
C GLY A 202 1.56 11.58 -8.37
N SER A 203 0.53 11.14 -9.09
CA SER A 203 -0.23 12.01 -10.02
C SER A 203 -1.13 12.99 -9.26
N PHE A 204 -0.52 13.83 -8.40
CA PHE A 204 -1.24 14.79 -7.52
C PHE A 204 -1.92 15.93 -8.30
N TRP A 205 -1.72 15.98 -9.61
CA TRP A 205 -2.43 16.85 -10.54
C TRP A 205 -3.82 16.30 -10.95
N PHE A 206 -4.19 15.10 -10.52
CA PHE A 206 -5.43 14.45 -10.93
C PHE A 206 -6.65 15.28 -10.51
N PRO A 207 -7.61 15.55 -11.45
CA PRO A 207 -8.72 16.46 -11.19
C PRO A 207 -9.57 16.02 -9.99
N GLY A 208 -9.84 16.93 -9.07
CA GLY A 208 -10.69 16.67 -7.90
C GLY A 208 -9.99 15.96 -6.72
N LEU A 209 -8.71 15.57 -6.86
CA LEU A 209 -7.99 14.86 -5.79
C LEU A 209 -7.91 15.68 -4.49
N LEU A 210 -7.56 16.96 -4.58
CA LEU A 210 -7.39 17.82 -3.41
C LEU A 210 -8.69 17.97 -2.63
N ASP A 211 -9.80 18.19 -3.33
CA ASP A 211 -11.13 18.35 -2.73
C ASP A 211 -11.58 17.03 -2.08
N TYR A 212 -11.31 15.92 -2.75
CA TYR A 212 -11.60 14.59 -2.22
C TYR A 212 -10.84 14.32 -0.92
N VAL A 213 -9.52 14.53 -0.92
CA VAL A 213 -8.69 14.31 0.27
C VAL A 213 -9.17 15.21 1.42
N ASP A 214 -9.48 16.47 1.14
CA ASP A 214 -9.98 17.42 2.13
C ASP A 214 -11.30 16.95 2.77
N GLN A 215 -12.22 16.47 1.96
CA GLN A 215 -13.48 15.89 2.42
C GLN A 215 -13.25 14.66 3.32
N GLN A 216 -12.37 13.74 2.92
CA GLN A 216 -12.08 12.53 3.70
C GLN A 216 -11.43 12.89 5.04
N LEU A 217 -10.43 13.78 5.04
CA LEU A 217 -9.75 14.22 6.26
C LEU A 217 -10.70 14.95 7.23
N SER A 218 -11.64 15.74 6.69
CA SER A 218 -12.67 16.42 7.50
C SER A 218 -13.64 15.44 8.16
N GLY A 219 -13.86 14.28 7.56
CA GLY A 219 -14.67 13.17 8.13
C GLY A 219 -13.95 12.36 9.22
N GLY A 220 -12.66 12.60 9.41
CA GLY A 220 -11.80 11.84 10.32
C GLY A 220 -11.29 10.55 9.68
N VAL A 221 -9.98 10.45 9.49
CA VAL A 221 -9.32 9.25 8.96
C VAL A 221 -8.78 8.44 10.12
N VAL A 222 -9.35 7.25 10.37
CA VAL A 222 -8.94 6.38 11.48
C VAL A 222 -7.94 5.33 10.98
N GLY A 223 -6.81 5.19 11.66
CA GLY A 223 -5.83 4.12 11.43
C GLY A 223 -4.75 4.43 10.39
N LEU A 224 -4.89 5.46 9.52
CA LEU A 224 -3.80 5.93 8.68
C LEU A 224 -2.82 6.74 9.56
N THR A 225 -1.57 6.28 9.65
CA THR A 225 -0.59 6.86 10.57
C THR A 225 0.54 7.60 9.88
N HIS A 226 0.98 7.10 8.71
CA HIS A 226 2.14 7.65 8.00
C HIS A 226 1.87 7.78 6.50
N VAL A 227 2.24 8.91 5.92
CA VAL A 227 2.16 9.14 4.48
C VAL A 227 3.46 9.75 3.97
N TYR A 228 4.08 9.09 3.00
CA TYR A 228 5.24 9.63 2.29
C TYR A 228 4.84 10.04 0.87
N LEU A 229 5.02 11.32 0.57
CA LEU A 229 4.78 11.89 -0.75
C LEU A 229 6.13 12.28 -1.38
N SER A 230 6.33 12.00 -2.65
CA SER A 230 7.52 12.48 -3.33
C SER A 230 7.27 12.88 -4.78
N LEU A 231 8.16 13.73 -5.30
CA LEU A 231 8.23 14.12 -6.70
C LEU A 231 9.68 14.29 -7.15
N GLY A 232 9.90 14.31 -8.46
CA GLY A 232 11.13 14.85 -9.02
C GLY A 232 11.09 16.38 -9.08
N ASP A 233 12.21 17.04 -8.84
CA ASP A 233 12.33 18.51 -8.81
C ASP A 233 12.06 19.20 -10.17
N ARG A 234 11.89 18.40 -11.23
CA ARG A 234 11.57 18.84 -12.59
C ARG A 234 10.20 18.40 -13.10
N GLU A 235 9.41 17.69 -12.31
CA GLU A 235 8.12 17.17 -12.78
C GLU A 235 7.10 18.29 -13.07
N ALA A 236 7.14 19.38 -12.29
CA ALA A 236 6.32 20.57 -12.54
C ALA A 236 6.81 21.43 -13.72
N ARG A 237 7.99 21.12 -14.31
CA ARG A 237 8.53 21.88 -15.45
C ARG A 237 7.93 21.39 -16.77
N THR A 238 6.66 21.63 -16.97
CA THR A 238 5.89 21.18 -18.14
C THR A 238 4.96 22.32 -18.63
N PRO A 239 4.71 22.44 -19.93
CA PRO A 239 3.71 23.37 -20.45
C PRO A 239 2.26 22.86 -20.24
N ASN A 240 2.06 21.65 -19.76
CA ASN A 240 0.73 21.10 -19.51
C ASN A 240 0.12 21.77 -18.28
N PRO A 241 -0.99 22.53 -18.42
CA PRO A 241 -1.57 23.31 -17.33
C PRO A 241 -2.14 22.44 -16.19
N GLN A 242 -2.46 21.19 -16.46
CA GLN A 242 -2.94 20.26 -15.43
C GLN A 242 -1.80 19.72 -14.57
N ILE A 243 -0.61 19.52 -15.14
CA ILE A 243 0.53 18.90 -14.46
C ILE A 243 1.43 19.94 -13.79
N MET A 244 1.50 21.16 -14.30
CA MET A 244 2.42 22.18 -13.82
C MET A 244 2.29 22.51 -12.32
N HIS A 245 1.13 22.30 -11.73
CA HIS A 245 0.87 22.51 -10.30
C HIS A 245 1.06 21.26 -9.43
N VAL A 246 1.66 20.20 -9.96
CA VAL A 246 1.82 18.92 -9.23
C VAL A 246 2.61 19.09 -7.93
N ARG A 247 3.58 20.02 -7.90
CA ARG A 247 4.39 20.28 -6.73
C ARG A 247 3.60 21.00 -5.64
N GLU A 248 2.93 22.10 -5.99
CA GLU A 248 2.08 22.85 -5.08
C GLU A 248 0.98 21.97 -4.48
N ASN A 249 0.41 21.08 -5.29
CA ASN A 249 -0.58 20.10 -4.85
C ASN A 249 0.02 19.10 -3.83
N ALA A 250 1.24 18.62 -4.07
CA ALA A 250 1.92 17.71 -3.14
C ALA A 250 2.23 18.36 -1.80
N GLU A 251 2.73 19.61 -1.83
CA GLU A 251 3.01 20.41 -0.63
C GLU A 251 1.72 20.67 0.17
N LEU A 252 0.61 20.99 -0.51
CA LEU A 252 -0.70 21.18 0.11
C LEU A 252 -1.24 19.87 0.72
N LEU A 253 -1.13 18.74 0.02
CA LEU A 253 -1.53 17.43 0.52
C LEU A 253 -0.76 17.07 1.80
N ALA A 254 0.56 17.25 1.84
CA ALA A 254 1.37 17.00 3.02
C ALA A 254 0.88 17.85 4.21
N SER A 255 0.67 19.14 4.01
CA SER A 255 0.16 20.05 5.06
C SER A 255 -1.23 19.65 5.57
N LYS A 256 -2.15 19.24 4.69
CA LYS A 256 -3.48 18.75 5.08
C LYS A 256 -3.42 17.48 5.91
N LEU A 257 -2.59 16.53 5.52
CA LEU A 257 -2.36 15.27 6.25
C LEU A 257 -1.79 15.54 7.64
N GLU A 258 -0.77 16.41 7.76
CA GLU A 258 -0.21 16.81 9.06
C GLU A 258 -1.27 17.50 9.94
N SER A 259 -2.08 18.39 9.37
CA SER A 259 -3.17 19.06 10.09
C SER A 259 -4.23 18.11 10.60
N ALA A 260 -4.39 16.95 9.93
CA ALA A 260 -5.27 15.87 10.36
C ALA A 260 -4.62 14.89 11.37
N GLY A 261 -3.38 15.17 11.83
CA GLY A 261 -2.66 14.35 12.80
C GLY A 261 -1.95 13.14 12.20
N ILE A 262 -1.84 13.06 10.87
CA ILE A 262 -1.13 11.99 10.17
C ILE A 262 0.33 12.40 10.00
N THR A 263 1.27 11.56 10.44
CA THR A 263 2.70 11.80 10.20
C THR A 263 2.97 11.77 8.70
N SER A 264 3.27 12.92 8.12
CA SER A 264 3.51 13.02 6.68
C SER A 264 4.86 13.63 6.35
N THR A 265 5.35 13.35 5.17
CA THR A 265 6.52 14.01 4.59
C THR A 265 6.36 14.19 3.11
N PHE A 266 6.86 15.31 2.59
CA PHE A 266 6.98 15.52 1.15
C PHE A 266 8.44 15.72 0.79
N GLU A 267 8.93 14.92 -0.16
CA GLU A 267 10.31 14.97 -0.59
C GLU A 267 10.46 15.27 -2.08
N LEU A 268 11.34 16.24 -2.40
CA LEU A 268 11.79 16.51 -3.76
C LEU A 268 13.07 15.72 -4.06
N ASN A 269 12.97 14.80 -5.00
CA ASN A 269 14.10 14.05 -5.52
C ASN A 269 14.67 14.74 -6.77
N ARG A 270 15.96 14.56 -7.03
CA ARG A 270 16.55 15.10 -8.26
C ARG A 270 16.01 14.38 -9.49
N GLY A 271 15.59 15.14 -10.51
CA GLY A 271 15.22 14.60 -11.81
C GLY A 271 13.78 14.87 -12.23
N ASN A 272 13.40 14.31 -13.38
CA ASN A 272 12.04 14.34 -13.91
C ASN A 272 11.27 13.08 -13.45
N HIS A 273 10.04 12.95 -13.94
CA HIS A 273 9.13 11.85 -13.59
C HIS A 273 9.75 10.45 -13.77
N PHE A 274 10.53 10.22 -14.80
CA PHE A 274 11.05 8.91 -15.18
C PHE A 274 12.48 8.62 -14.70
N GLN A 275 13.08 9.52 -13.95
CA GLN A 275 14.47 9.35 -13.50
C GLN A 275 14.55 8.76 -12.09
N ASN A 276 15.38 7.72 -11.93
CA ASN A 276 15.67 7.07 -10.66
C ASN A 276 14.40 6.61 -9.90
N VAL A 277 13.45 6.00 -10.62
CA VAL A 277 12.18 5.54 -10.06
C VAL A 277 12.40 4.55 -8.93
N GLU A 278 13.23 3.52 -9.16
CA GLU A 278 13.58 2.50 -8.19
C GLU A 278 14.18 3.10 -6.91
N GLY A 279 15.15 4.02 -7.06
CA GLY A 279 15.77 4.69 -5.91
C GLY A 279 14.79 5.54 -5.10
N ARG A 280 13.76 6.14 -5.75
CA ARG A 280 12.69 6.86 -5.06
C ARG A 280 11.77 5.92 -4.30
N ILE A 281 11.39 4.79 -4.92
CA ILE A 281 10.59 3.74 -4.25
C ILE A 281 11.36 3.21 -3.05
N GLN A 282 12.64 2.84 -3.23
CA GLN A 282 13.48 2.34 -2.14
C GLN A 282 13.54 3.32 -0.97
N LYS A 283 13.77 4.59 -1.24
CA LYS A 283 13.82 5.64 -0.21
C LYS A 283 12.50 5.82 0.53
N THR A 284 11.39 5.72 -0.19
CA THR A 284 10.04 5.74 0.39
C THR A 284 9.85 4.57 1.35
N LEU A 285 10.25 3.37 0.92
CA LEU A 285 10.18 2.17 1.76
C LEU A 285 11.06 2.29 3.00
N ASP A 286 12.31 2.74 2.85
CA ASP A 286 13.23 2.95 3.97
C ASP A 286 12.67 3.90 5.04
N TRP A 287 11.81 4.84 4.64
CA TRP A 287 11.13 5.74 5.58
C TRP A 287 9.89 5.08 6.22
N LEU A 288 9.13 4.32 5.43
CA LEU A 288 7.85 3.72 5.88
C LEU A 288 8.01 2.48 6.75
N VAL A 289 9.14 1.76 6.68
CA VAL A 289 9.37 0.52 7.43
C VAL A 289 10.24 0.69 8.68
N LYS A 290 10.56 1.93 9.03
CA LYS A 290 11.31 2.26 10.26
C LYS A 290 10.51 2.05 11.52
#